data_94cf3f0353edef5b47a0ae8945ff994d
#
_entry.id   94cf3f0353edef5b47a0ae8945ff994d
#
_cell.length_a   1.000
_cell.length_b   1.000
_cell.length_c   1.000
_cell.angle_alpha   90.00
_cell.angle_beta   90.00
_cell.angle_gamma   90.00
#
_symmetry.space_group_name_H-M   'P 1'
#
loop_
_entity.id
_entity.type
_entity.pdbx_description
1 polymer ?
#
loop_
_entity_poly.entity_id
_entity_poly.type
_entity_poly.pdbx_seq_one_letter_code
_entity_poly.pdbx_strand_id
1 'polypeptide(L)'
;MFYIYFMKNLEEFGVRIPEIMLPKNLDVSTWSVVACDQYTQDKEYWKTVEKNCGKNPSTLNLILPEVYLSDSDKQERLQKIRLTMKDYIQNKIFDEPKKEFIYIERTTSYNRTRCGLVCAVDLETYEWKPFSKALIRATEATIVERLPPRMEIRRNAPLESPHIMLLVNDSDFLLVESLGERVKKSKELYSGSLMCNGGSIKGWSVSSKEDIEYFSEALENIARKNTSKDGSVFLFAVGDGNHSLATAKAVWDEYKTKNPGVKDSPVRYALVEIVNIYDKGLTFEPIHRVLFNAESQKLISYFTQKFSASAEFLDSKEQLEKSVKESKSNFGLSFVQDGVQKFVLLKTEVSGLFVSSFQPVLDEFLKSSGAQIDYIHGENEVFRLGAKENSIGILLPPVEKDSFFNTINEKGPLPRKSFSMGEADEKRFYLECRKLFPVE
;
A
#
# COMPACT_ATOMS: atom_id res chain seq x y z
N MET A 1 27.30 -10.67 23.14
CA MET A 1 26.67 -9.53 23.85
C MET A 1 26.16 -8.46 22.87
N PHE A 2 26.97 -7.93 21.94
CA PHE A 2 26.53 -6.92 20.94
C PHE A 2 25.37 -7.40 20.05
N TYR A 3 25.41 -8.62 19.51
CA TYR A 3 24.33 -9.14 18.65
C TYR A 3 22.97 -9.19 19.37
N ILE A 4 22.95 -9.54 20.65
CA ILE A 4 21.73 -9.51 21.48
C ILE A 4 21.23 -8.08 21.67
N TYR A 5 22.11 -7.09 21.75
CA TYR A 5 21.75 -5.67 21.83
C TYR A 5 21.03 -5.20 20.56
N PHE A 6 21.55 -5.47 19.37
CA PHE A 6 20.92 -5.06 18.10
C PHE A 6 19.59 -5.76 17.87
N MET A 7 19.45 -7.03 18.21
CA MET A 7 18.17 -7.74 18.14
C MET A 7 17.11 -7.11 19.05
N LYS A 8 17.51 -6.73 20.27
CA LYS A 8 16.62 -6.03 21.21
C LYS A 8 16.22 -4.65 20.68
N ASN A 9 17.14 -3.93 20.03
CA ASN A 9 16.87 -2.63 19.43
C ASN A 9 15.85 -2.75 18.27
N LEU A 10 15.96 -3.76 17.40
CA LEU A 10 14.99 -4.01 16.33
C LEU A 10 13.57 -4.26 16.90
N GLU A 11 13.44 -5.04 17.96
CA GLU A 11 12.16 -5.32 18.62
C GLU A 11 11.55 -4.06 19.26
N GLU A 12 12.37 -3.15 19.80
CA GLU A 12 11.91 -1.85 20.33
C GLU A 12 11.30 -0.97 19.23
N PHE A 13 11.77 -1.11 17.98
CA PHE A 13 11.19 -0.44 16.79
C PHE A 13 10.11 -1.28 16.09
N GLY A 14 9.67 -2.38 16.70
CA GLY A 14 8.61 -3.22 16.16
C GLY A 14 9.01 -4.01 14.91
N VAL A 15 10.31 -4.25 14.70
CA VAL A 15 10.84 -5.03 13.56
C VAL A 15 11.43 -6.33 14.04
N ARG A 16 11.16 -7.42 13.31
CA ARG A 16 11.70 -8.76 13.58
C ARG A 16 12.25 -9.38 12.31
N ILE A 17 13.36 -10.11 12.42
CA ILE A 17 13.89 -10.92 11.33
C ILE A 17 12.97 -12.13 11.14
N PRO A 18 12.30 -12.27 9.99
CA PRO A 18 11.38 -13.38 9.74
C PRO A 18 12.11 -14.68 9.39
N GLU A 19 11.44 -15.80 9.60
CA GLU A 19 11.83 -17.09 9.03
C GLU A 19 11.23 -17.23 7.65
N ILE A 20 11.98 -16.81 6.62
CA ILE A 20 11.53 -16.80 5.22
C ILE A 20 11.58 -18.20 4.62
N MET A 21 10.55 -18.51 3.84
CA MET A 21 10.40 -19.73 3.06
C MET A 21 10.28 -19.37 1.58
N LEU A 22 11.16 -19.91 0.75
CA LEU A 22 11.12 -19.80 -0.72
C LEU A 22 10.96 -21.19 -1.34
N PRO A 23 10.27 -21.32 -2.48
CA PRO A 23 10.18 -22.60 -3.20
C PRO A 23 11.57 -23.11 -3.64
N LYS A 24 11.80 -24.43 -3.54
CA LYS A 24 13.09 -25.07 -3.91
C LYS A 24 13.52 -24.78 -5.36
N ASN A 25 12.58 -24.77 -6.27
CA ASN A 25 12.82 -24.53 -7.70
C ASN A 25 11.98 -23.32 -8.10
N LEU A 26 12.31 -22.16 -7.54
CA LEU A 26 11.55 -20.93 -7.75
C LEU A 26 11.64 -20.48 -9.21
N ASP A 27 10.52 -20.60 -9.91
CA ASP A 27 10.27 -19.87 -11.15
C ASP A 27 9.34 -18.69 -10.82
N VAL A 28 9.91 -17.50 -10.75
CA VAL A 28 9.20 -16.27 -10.41
C VAL A 28 7.99 -16.03 -11.31
N SER A 29 8.10 -16.39 -12.59
CA SER A 29 7.06 -16.13 -13.61
C SER A 29 5.78 -16.93 -13.42
N THR A 30 5.85 -18.09 -12.76
CA THR A 30 4.70 -18.95 -12.45
C THR A 30 4.33 -18.93 -10.97
N TRP A 31 5.31 -18.71 -10.09
CA TRP A 31 5.09 -18.66 -8.65
C TRP A 31 4.38 -17.40 -8.19
N SER A 32 4.84 -16.23 -8.66
CA SER A 32 4.44 -14.93 -8.12
C SER A 32 3.24 -14.33 -8.82
N VAL A 33 2.18 -14.00 -8.07
CA VAL A 33 1.00 -13.28 -8.58
C VAL A 33 0.84 -11.94 -7.87
N VAL A 34 0.18 -10.98 -8.52
CA VAL A 34 -0.07 -9.65 -7.96
C VAL A 34 -0.97 -9.71 -6.72
N ALA A 35 -0.90 -8.68 -5.89
CA ALA A 35 -1.73 -8.52 -4.69
C ALA A 35 -3.22 -8.79 -4.96
N CYS A 36 -3.86 -9.55 -4.08
CA CYS A 36 -5.22 -10.08 -4.25
C CYS A 36 -6.31 -9.01 -4.30
N ASP A 37 -6.01 -7.80 -3.85
CA ASP A 37 -6.90 -6.63 -3.86
C ASP A 37 -6.79 -5.78 -5.14
N GLN A 38 -6.02 -6.26 -6.13
CA GLN A 38 -5.97 -5.67 -7.46
C GLN A 38 -6.92 -6.38 -8.43
N TYR A 39 -7.29 -5.70 -9.52
CA TYR A 39 -8.21 -6.25 -10.53
C TYR A 39 -9.51 -6.83 -9.96
N THR A 40 -10.08 -6.14 -8.96
CA THR A 40 -11.25 -6.60 -8.19
C THR A 40 -12.56 -6.66 -8.98
N GLN A 41 -12.57 -6.11 -10.20
CA GLN A 41 -13.70 -6.14 -11.13
C GLN A 41 -13.38 -6.91 -12.42
N ASP A 42 -12.17 -7.50 -12.53
CA ASP A 42 -11.67 -8.15 -13.75
C ASP A 42 -11.43 -9.64 -13.51
N LYS A 43 -12.50 -10.46 -13.68
CA LYS A 43 -12.39 -11.93 -13.60
C LYS A 43 -11.54 -12.51 -14.74
N GLU A 44 -11.45 -11.85 -15.91
CA GLU A 44 -10.68 -12.34 -17.05
C GLU A 44 -9.17 -12.22 -16.79
N TYR A 45 -8.74 -11.16 -16.11
CA TYR A 45 -7.37 -11.06 -15.62
C TYR A 45 -6.99 -12.28 -14.77
N TRP A 46 -7.81 -12.62 -13.78
CA TRP A 46 -7.53 -13.74 -12.86
C TRP A 46 -7.59 -15.09 -13.55
N LYS A 47 -8.45 -15.30 -14.56
CA LYS A 47 -8.43 -16.49 -15.42
C LYS A 47 -7.13 -16.59 -16.23
N THR A 48 -6.59 -15.45 -16.69
CA THR A 48 -5.29 -15.42 -17.37
C THR A 48 -4.16 -15.80 -16.42
N VAL A 49 -4.19 -15.29 -15.18
CA VAL A 49 -3.26 -15.68 -14.12
C VAL A 49 -3.35 -17.20 -13.84
N GLU A 50 -4.55 -17.77 -13.68
CA GLU A 50 -4.75 -19.22 -13.51
C GLU A 50 -4.16 -20.03 -14.65
N LYS A 51 -4.35 -19.59 -15.91
CA LYS A 51 -3.80 -20.24 -17.09
C LYS A 51 -2.27 -20.20 -17.10
N ASN A 52 -1.66 -19.08 -16.71
CA ASN A 52 -0.21 -18.90 -16.65
C ASN A 52 0.42 -19.76 -15.55
N CYS A 53 -0.20 -19.88 -14.39
CA CYS A 53 0.25 -20.77 -13.31
C CYS A 53 0.13 -22.25 -13.71
N GLY A 54 -0.91 -22.61 -14.44
CA GLY A 54 -1.18 -23.99 -14.88
C GLY A 54 -1.30 -24.95 -13.69
N LYS A 55 -0.48 -26.01 -13.69
CA LYS A 55 -0.41 -27.01 -12.60
C LYS A 55 0.79 -26.78 -11.66
N ASN A 56 1.57 -25.74 -11.90
CA ASN A 56 2.74 -25.45 -11.07
C ASN A 56 2.34 -24.96 -9.69
N PRO A 57 3.16 -25.18 -8.65
CA PRO A 57 3.02 -24.47 -7.39
C PRO A 57 3.06 -22.97 -7.64
N SER A 58 2.11 -22.24 -7.01
CA SER A 58 2.00 -20.79 -7.17
C SER A 58 1.36 -20.16 -5.92
N THR A 59 1.71 -18.90 -5.67
CA THR A 59 1.05 -18.10 -4.63
C THR A 59 -0.42 -17.85 -4.94
N LEU A 60 -0.88 -18.00 -6.18
CA LEU A 60 -2.32 -17.99 -6.51
C LEU A 60 -3.11 -19.01 -5.70
N ASN A 61 -2.51 -20.18 -5.44
CA ASN A 61 -3.15 -21.25 -4.68
C ASN A 61 -3.15 -21.01 -3.15
N LEU A 62 -2.48 -19.95 -2.70
CA LEU A 62 -2.35 -19.56 -1.29
C LEU A 62 -3.17 -18.32 -0.92
N ILE A 63 -3.80 -17.67 -1.90
CA ILE A 63 -4.56 -16.43 -1.72
C ILE A 63 -5.98 -16.57 -2.25
N LEU A 64 -6.87 -15.68 -1.81
CA LEU A 64 -8.18 -15.48 -2.42
C LEU A 64 -8.22 -14.11 -3.10
N PRO A 65 -8.19 -14.01 -4.44
CA PRO A 65 -8.41 -12.74 -5.13
C PRO A 65 -9.75 -12.11 -4.74
N GLU A 66 -9.73 -10.80 -4.46
CA GLU A 66 -10.91 -10.10 -3.94
C GLU A 66 -12.12 -10.09 -4.90
N VAL A 67 -11.87 -10.29 -6.19
CA VAL A 67 -12.93 -10.46 -7.19
C VAL A 67 -13.87 -11.62 -6.88
N TYR A 68 -13.44 -12.60 -6.07
CA TYR A 68 -14.20 -13.78 -5.65
C TYR A 68 -14.78 -13.70 -4.23
N LEU A 69 -14.59 -12.58 -3.52
CA LEU A 69 -15.05 -12.44 -2.11
C LEU A 69 -16.58 -12.56 -1.93
N SER A 70 -17.34 -12.21 -2.97
CA SER A 70 -18.81 -12.26 -2.96
C SER A 70 -19.39 -13.46 -3.70
N ASP A 71 -18.54 -14.35 -4.23
CA ASP A 71 -19.00 -15.52 -4.98
C ASP A 71 -19.55 -16.60 -4.02
N SER A 72 -20.52 -17.35 -4.49
CA SER A 72 -21.20 -18.41 -3.69
C SER A 72 -20.26 -19.55 -3.28
N ASP A 73 -19.19 -19.79 -4.05
CA ASP A 73 -18.17 -20.83 -3.80
C ASP A 73 -17.01 -20.36 -2.91
N LYS A 74 -17.12 -19.18 -2.30
CA LYS A 74 -16.07 -18.61 -1.44
C LYS A 74 -15.56 -19.59 -0.38
N GLN A 75 -16.45 -20.29 0.31
CA GLN A 75 -16.06 -21.21 1.39
C GLN A 75 -15.29 -22.42 0.86
N GLU A 76 -15.67 -22.94 -0.30
CA GLU A 76 -14.96 -24.03 -0.99
C GLU A 76 -13.55 -23.57 -1.38
N ARG A 77 -13.41 -22.34 -1.94
CA ARG A 77 -12.11 -21.74 -2.27
C ARG A 77 -11.23 -21.59 -1.04
N LEU A 78 -11.76 -21.11 0.08
CA LEU A 78 -11.00 -20.96 1.33
C LEU A 78 -10.52 -22.31 1.88
N GLN A 79 -11.36 -23.34 1.83
CA GLN A 79 -10.96 -24.70 2.22
C GLN A 79 -9.85 -25.23 1.33
N LYS A 80 -9.96 -25.07 0.00
CA LYS A 80 -8.94 -25.48 -0.96
C LYS A 80 -7.60 -24.76 -0.69
N ILE A 81 -7.62 -23.44 -0.45
CA ILE A 81 -6.43 -22.64 -0.12
C ILE A 81 -5.72 -23.22 1.13
N ARG A 82 -6.48 -23.48 2.20
CA ARG A 82 -5.91 -24.03 3.45
C ARG A 82 -5.31 -25.42 3.24
N LEU A 83 -5.98 -26.28 2.48
CA LEU A 83 -5.45 -27.61 2.12
C LEU A 83 -4.17 -27.49 1.29
N THR A 84 -4.14 -26.57 0.32
CA THR A 84 -2.93 -26.34 -0.49
C THR A 84 -1.78 -25.80 0.34
N MET A 85 -2.03 -24.88 1.29
CA MET A 85 -0.99 -24.41 2.22
C MET A 85 -0.37 -25.57 3.03
N LYS A 86 -1.23 -26.49 3.55
CA LYS A 86 -0.77 -27.69 4.27
C LYS A 86 0.05 -28.60 3.34
N ASP A 87 -0.47 -28.86 2.14
CA ASP A 87 0.18 -29.69 1.13
C ASP A 87 1.56 -29.15 0.74
N TYR A 88 1.69 -27.85 0.51
CA TYR A 88 2.96 -27.21 0.16
C TYR A 88 4.01 -27.36 1.27
N ILE A 89 3.59 -27.31 2.53
CA ILE A 89 4.48 -27.54 3.69
C ILE A 89 4.86 -29.03 3.78
N GLN A 90 3.89 -29.95 3.71
CA GLN A 90 4.09 -31.38 3.89
C GLN A 90 4.90 -32.00 2.73
N ASN A 91 4.64 -31.59 1.50
CA ASN A 91 5.34 -32.05 0.31
C ASN A 91 6.66 -31.33 0.06
N LYS A 92 7.09 -30.52 1.02
CA LYS A 92 8.41 -29.85 1.02
C LYS A 92 8.65 -29.05 -0.27
N ILE A 93 7.64 -28.31 -0.72
CA ILE A 93 7.76 -27.39 -1.85
C ILE A 93 8.80 -26.31 -1.52
N PHE A 94 8.86 -25.86 -0.27
CA PHE A 94 9.79 -24.86 0.22
C PHE A 94 11.15 -25.44 0.60
N ASP A 95 12.19 -24.61 0.50
CA ASP A 95 13.45 -24.82 1.20
C ASP A 95 13.25 -24.73 2.73
N GLU A 96 14.25 -25.15 3.51
CA GLU A 96 14.22 -24.95 4.95
C GLU A 96 14.14 -23.46 5.28
N PRO A 97 13.30 -23.06 6.25
CA PRO A 97 13.14 -21.66 6.64
C PRO A 97 14.47 -21.02 7.04
N LYS A 98 14.74 -19.81 6.56
CA LYS A 98 15.93 -19.05 6.91
C LYS A 98 15.58 -17.76 7.62
N LYS A 99 16.29 -17.46 8.71
CA LYS A 99 16.18 -16.18 9.42
C LYS A 99 16.96 -15.11 8.68
N GLU A 100 16.26 -14.31 7.88
CA GLU A 100 16.84 -13.26 7.09
C GLU A 100 15.80 -12.19 6.74
N PHE A 101 16.25 -10.95 6.51
CA PHE A 101 15.52 -10.01 5.69
C PHE A 101 15.82 -10.30 4.22
N ILE A 102 14.97 -9.83 3.31
CA ILE A 102 15.26 -9.87 1.89
C ILE A 102 15.20 -8.45 1.33
N TYR A 103 16.34 -7.98 0.81
CA TYR A 103 16.35 -6.77 -0.01
C TYR A 103 15.87 -7.13 -1.41
N ILE A 104 15.00 -6.31 -1.97
CA ILE A 104 14.44 -6.53 -3.30
C ILE A 104 14.61 -5.31 -4.20
N GLU A 105 14.78 -5.56 -5.50
CA GLU A 105 14.63 -4.57 -6.58
C GLU A 105 13.50 -5.02 -7.50
N ARG A 106 12.48 -4.19 -7.61
CA ARG A 106 11.30 -4.40 -8.43
C ARG A 106 11.29 -3.43 -9.60
N THR A 107 11.57 -3.91 -10.81
CA THR A 107 11.48 -3.11 -12.04
C THR A 107 10.12 -3.33 -12.68
N THR A 108 9.33 -2.28 -12.80
CA THR A 108 7.98 -2.31 -13.38
C THR A 108 8.01 -2.25 -14.91
N SER A 109 6.88 -2.52 -15.58
CA SER A 109 6.73 -2.36 -17.02
C SER A 109 6.94 -0.93 -17.51
N TYR A 110 6.90 0.04 -16.62
CA TYR A 110 7.16 1.46 -16.89
C TYR A 110 8.64 1.84 -16.75
N ASN A 111 9.55 0.85 -16.64
CA ASN A 111 10.99 1.03 -16.43
C ASN A 111 11.34 1.84 -15.18
N ARG A 112 10.54 1.71 -14.12
CA ARG A 112 10.81 2.27 -12.80
C ARG A 112 11.28 1.14 -11.89
N THR A 113 12.41 1.32 -11.22
CA THR A 113 12.93 0.35 -10.23
C THR A 113 12.68 0.88 -8.84
N ARG A 114 11.93 0.12 -8.04
CA ARG A 114 11.67 0.36 -6.63
C ARG A 114 12.51 -0.60 -5.80
N CYS A 115 13.11 -0.06 -4.74
CA CYS A 115 13.85 -0.83 -3.74
C CYS A 115 12.96 -1.10 -2.52
N GLY A 116 13.05 -2.30 -1.96
CA GLY A 116 12.28 -2.69 -0.79
C GLY A 116 13.03 -3.64 0.12
N LEU A 117 12.58 -3.75 1.36
CA LEU A 117 13.09 -4.69 2.35
C LEU A 117 11.95 -5.51 2.95
N VAL A 118 11.98 -6.82 2.74
CA VAL A 118 11.02 -7.76 3.34
C VAL A 118 11.43 -8.05 4.77
N CYS A 119 10.54 -7.77 5.71
CA CYS A 119 10.72 -8.00 7.13
C CYS A 119 9.41 -8.42 7.82
N ALA A 120 9.45 -8.76 9.09
CA ALA A 120 8.26 -8.93 9.92
C ALA A 120 8.11 -7.73 10.86
N VAL A 121 6.88 -7.26 11.05
CA VAL A 121 6.57 -6.18 12.01
C VAL A 121 5.65 -6.67 13.11
N ASP A 122 5.86 -6.15 14.32
CA ASP A 122 5.09 -6.46 15.51
C ASP A 122 3.75 -5.73 15.47
N LEU A 123 2.67 -6.47 15.43
CA LEU A 123 1.31 -5.93 15.42
C LEU A 123 0.93 -5.18 16.72
N GLU A 124 1.68 -5.36 17.81
CA GLU A 124 1.50 -4.54 19.02
C GLU A 124 1.98 -3.09 18.84
N THR A 125 2.83 -2.83 17.86
CA THR A 125 3.33 -1.50 17.52
C THR A 125 2.53 -0.80 16.42
N TYR A 126 1.48 -1.45 15.91
CA TYR A 126 0.59 -0.95 14.87
C TYR A 126 -0.79 -0.54 15.42
N GLU A 127 -1.28 0.62 14.96
CA GLU A 127 -2.65 1.07 15.22
C GLU A 127 -3.23 1.78 14.00
N TRP A 128 -4.49 1.49 13.66
CA TRP A 128 -5.20 2.15 12.55
C TRP A 128 -6.13 3.27 12.99
N LYS A 129 -6.35 3.44 14.30
CA LYS A 129 -7.23 4.49 14.81
C LYS A 129 -6.63 5.87 14.56
N PRO A 130 -7.47 6.87 14.28
CA PRO A 130 -7.01 8.25 14.13
C PRO A 130 -6.21 8.75 15.34
N PHE A 131 -5.23 9.60 15.11
CA PHE A 131 -4.39 10.23 16.12
C PHE A 131 -3.60 9.25 17.02
N SER A 132 -3.37 8.04 16.53
CA SER A 132 -2.51 7.07 17.20
C SER A 132 -1.09 7.60 17.40
N LYS A 133 -0.42 7.13 18.45
CA LYS A 133 1.01 7.37 18.74
C LYS A 133 1.85 6.12 18.51
N ALA A 134 1.29 5.08 17.89
CA ALA A 134 2.00 3.86 17.53
C ALA A 134 3.14 4.13 16.54
N LEU A 135 4.14 3.25 16.53
CA LEU A 135 5.28 3.32 15.59
C LEU A 135 4.82 3.15 14.14
N ILE A 136 3.83 2.28 13.92
CA ILE A 136 3.25 1.98 12.63
C ILE A 136 1.81 2.48 12.60
N ARG A 137 1.45 3.31 11.61
CA ARG A 137 0.12 3.92 11.54
C ARG A 137 -0.49 3.73 10.16
N ALA A 138 -1.83 3.56 10.13
CA ALA A 138 -2.60 3.56 8.89
C ALA A 138 -2.54 4.93 8.21
N THR A 139 -2.48 4.93 6.89
CA THR A 139 -2.52 6.16 6.08
C THR A 139 -3.92 6.52 5.64
N GLU A 140 -4.82 5.54 5.57
CA GLU A 140 -6.22 5.73 5.23
C GLU A 140 -7.13 5.15 6.32
N ALA A 141 -8.32 5.71 6.46
CA ALA A 141 -9.32 5.22 7.41
C ALA A 141 -9.69 3.76 7.12
N THR A 142 -9.57 2.91 8.13
CA THR A 142 -9.93 1.49 8.04
C THR A 142 -11.44 1.32 8.17
N ILE A 143 -12.03 0.58 7.23
CA ILE A 143 -13.45 0.22 7.27
C ILE A 143 -13.60 -1.09 8.05
N VAL A 144 -14.10 -1.00 9.27
CA VAL A 144 -14.20 -2.14 10.19
C VAL A 144 -15.05 -3.28 9.61
N GLU A 145 -16.12 -2.96 8.88
CA GLU A 145 -17.02 -3.91 8.23
C GLU A 145 -16.34 -4.74 7.14
N ARG A 146 -15.20 -4.29 6.64
CA ARG A 146 -14.40 -5.03 5.65
C ARG A 146 -13.42 -6.04 6.27
N LEU A 147 -13.20 -6.00 7.58
CA LEU A 147 -12.26 -6.89 8.25
C LEU A 147 -12.77 -8.34 8.35
N PRO A 148 -14.04 -8.63 8.77
CA PRO A 148 -14.48 -10.00 9.01
C PRO A 148 -14.27 -10.97 7.83
N PRO A 149 -14.60 -10.65 6.56
CA PRO A 149 -14.37 -11.55 5.44
C PRO A 149 -12.89 -11.86 5.19
N ARG A 150 -11.98 -10.91 5.49
CA ARG A 150 -10.53 -11.07 5.36
C ARG A 150 -9.94 -11.83 6.53
N MET A 151 -10.49 -11.65 7.74
CA MET A 151 -10.12 -12.44 8.91
C MET A 151 -10.41 -13.93 8.70
N GLU A 152 -11.49 -14.30 8.00
CA GLU A 152 -11.77 -15.69 7.65
C GLU A 152 -10.64 -16.33 6.83
N ILE A 153 -9.99 -15.55 5.95
CA ILE A 153 -8.88 -16.03 5.13
C ILE A 153 -7.65 -16.29 6.02
N ARG A 154 -7.32 -15.32 6.90
CA ARG A 154 -6.08 -15.35 7.71
C ARG A 154 -6.17 -16.28 8.93
N ARG A 155 -7.37 -16.45 9.53
CA ARG A 155 -7.55 -17.37 10.69
C ARG A 155 -7.13 -18.78 10.33
N ASN A 156 -6.25 -19.36 11.17
CA ASN A 156 -5.75 -20.73 11.02
C ASN A 156 -5.05 -21.01 9.67
N ALA A 157 -4.66 -19.98 8.94
CA ALA A 157 -3.86 -20.16 7.74
C ALA A 157 -2.45 -20.62 8.12
N PRO A 158 -1.95 -21.76 7.62
CA PRO A 158 -0.60 -22.26 7.97
C PRO A 158 0.53 -21.35 7.45
N LEU A 159 0.29 -20.62 6.36
CA LEU A 159 1.25 -19.74 5.71
C LEU A 159 0.69 -18.33 5.57
N GLU A 160 1.58 -17.35 5.54
CA GLU A 160 1.31 -16.03 4.98
C GLU A 160 2.35 -15.66 3.93
N SER A 161 1.95 -14.83 2.97
CA SER A 161 2.79 -14.18 1.99
C SER A 161 2.45 -12.69 1.97
N PRO A 162 3.42 -11.78 1.84
CA PRO A 162 3.15 -10.36 1.99
C PRO A 162 2.65 -9.71 0.70
N HIS A 163 1.70 -8.79 0.84
CA HIS A 163 1.46 -7.72 -0.14
C HIS A 163 1.43 -6.34 0.50
N ILE A 164 1.60 -6.28 1.83
CA ILE A 164 1.59 -5.04 2.60
C ILE A 164 2.90 -4.29 2.35
N MET A 165 2.79 -3.01 2.02
CA MET A 165 3.93 -2.11 1.87
C MET A 165 3.89 -1.03 2.95
N LEU A 166 4.99 -0.90 3.68
CA LEU A 166 5.19 0.16 4.67
C LEU A 166 6.13 1.21 4.10
N LEU A 167 5.78 2.47 4.26
CA LEU A 167 6.62 3.59 3.90
C LEU A 167 7.47 4.00 5.09
N VAL A 168 8.75 4.27 4.86
CA VAL A 168 9.65 4.91 5.81
C VAL A 168 10.03 6.31 5.32
N ASN A 169 10.13 7.28 6.24
CA ASN A 169 10.54 8.65 5.95
C ASN A 169 12.06 8.79 6.11
N ASP A 170 12.80 8.40 5.08
CA ASP A 170 14.28 8.36 5.08
C ASP A 170 14.84 9.20 3.93
N SER A 171 14.97 10.51 4.15
CA SER A 171 15.52 11.45 3.16
C SER A 171 17.01 11.22 2.85
N ASP A 172 17.72 10.49 3.69
CA ASP A 172 19.15 10.21 3.53
C ASP A 172 19.43 8.89 2.83
N PHE A 173 18.38 8.11 2.50
CA PHE A 173 18.49 6.83 1.80
C PHE A 173 19.35 5.78 2.52
N LEU A 174 19.31 5.78 3.85
CA LEU A 174 20.18 4.93 4.69
C LEU A 174 19.61 3.52 4.85
N LEU A 175 18.28 3.38 5.05
CA LEU A 175 17.70 2.12 5.50
C LEU A 175 17.61 1.07 4.38
N VAL A 176 16.99 1.42 3.26
CA VAL A 176 16.70 0.46 2.19
C VAL A 176 17.80 0.50 1.12
N GLU A 177 18.04 1.67 0.56
CA GLU A 177 18.93 1.83 -0.59
C GLU A 177 20.39 1.54 -0.25
N SER A 178 20.90 2.13 0.85
CA SER A 178 22.29 1.90 1.27
C SER A 178 22.53 0.46 1.71
N LEU A 179 21.53 -0.17 2.35
CA LEU A 179 21.60 -1.60 2.66
C LEU A 179 21.66 -2.43 1.36
N GLY A 180 20.87 -2.06 0.35
CA GLY A 180 20.87 -2.69 -0.96
C GLY A 180 22.26 -2.66 -1.62
N GLU A 181 22.95 -1.50 -1.60
CA GLU A 181 24.31 -1.39 -2.17
C GLU A 181 25.33 -2.30 -1.46
N ARG A 182 25.10 -2.67 -0.21
CA ARG A 182 25.94 -3.61 0.53
C ARG A 182 25.68 -5.05 0.09
N VAL A 183 24.40 -5.47 0.05
CA VAL A 183 24.03 -6.87 -0.15
C VAL A 183 24.02 -7.32 -1.61
N LYS A 184 23.84 -6.41 -2.56
CA LYS A 184 23.91 -6.71 -4.02
C LYS A 184 25.27 -7.24 -4.50
N LYS A 185 26.30 -7.15 -3.67
CA LYS A 185 27.61 -7.77 -3.94
C LYS A 185 27.59 -9.30 -3.80
N SER A 186 26.56 -9.83 -3.15
CA SER A 186 26.33 -11.26 -2.99
C SER A 186 25.51 -11.85 -4.14
N LYS A 187 25.36 -13.17 -4.18
CA LYS A 187 24.51 -13.85 -5.15
C LYS A 187 23.04 -13.58 -4.83
N GLU A 188 22.26 -13.32 -5.89
CA GLU A 188 20.80 -13.21 -5.82
C GLU A 188 20.19 -14.51 -5.26
N LEU A 189 19.20 -14.39 -4.36
CA LEU A 189 18.35 -15.50 -3.91
C LEU A 189 17.40 -15.93 -5.02
N TYR A 190 16.87 -14.95 -5.71
CA TYR A 190 15.98 -15.14 -6.86
C TYR A 190 16.06 -13.94 -7.82
N SER A 191 15.72 -14.22 -9.06
CA SER A 191 15.61 -13.23 -10.13
C SER A 191 14.66 -13.77 -11.19
N GLY A 192 13.75 -12.94 -11.71
CA GLY A 192 12.84 -13.38 -12.77
C GLY A 192 11.85 -12.32 -13.21
N SER A 193 11.19 -12.62 -14.33
CA SER A 193 10.08 -11.83 -14.83
C SER A 193 8.80 -12.17 -14.07
N LEU A 194 7.96 -11.17 -13.87
CA LEU A 194 6.63 -11.32 -13.25
C LEU A 194 5.57 -11.44 -14.34
N MET A 195 4.57 -12.28 -14.10
CA MET A 195 3.51 -12.54 -15.08
C MET A 195 2.63 -11.31 -15.34
N CYS A 196 1.83 -11.38 -16.40
CA CYS A 196 0.85 -10.37 -16.77
C CYS A 196 1.43 -8.96 -16.87
N ASN A 197 2.58 -8.83 -17.56
CA ASN A 197 3.29 -7.58 -17.73
C ASN A 197 3.75 -6.91 -16.41
N GLY A 198 3.89 -7.70 -15.35
CA GLY A 198 4.35 -7.21 -14.06
C GLY A 198 5.81 -6.72 -14.03
N GLY A 199 6.59 -6.82 -15.11
CA GLY A 199 8.02 -6.47 -15.16
C GLY A 199 8.91 -7.55 -14.55
N SER A 200 9.87 -7.20 -13.66
CA SER A 200 10.82 -8.14 -13.08
C SER A 200 11.13 -7.84 -11.61
N ILE A 201 11.63 -8.84 -10.90
CA ILE A 201 12.03 -8.72 -9.50
C ILE A 201 13.33 -9.49 -9.26
N LYS A 202 14.16 -8.96 -8.35
CA LYS A 202 15.36 -9.60 -7.83
C LYS A 202 15.34 -9.50 -6.31
N GLY A 203 15.93 -10.50 -5.64
CA GLY A 203 16.04 -10.52 -4.18
C GLY A 203 17.39 -10.99 -3.69
N TRP A 204 17.87 -10.39 -2.59
CA TRP A 204 19.13 -10.71 -1.93
C TRP A 204 18.92 -10.94 -0.43
N SER A 205 19.66 -11.90 0.13
CA SER A 205 19.66 -12.17 1.56
C SER A 205 20.32 -11.03 2.34
N VAL A 206 19.71 -10.65 3.44
CA VAL A 206 20.27 -9.76 4.46
C VAL A 206 20.31 -10.55 5.77
N SER A 207 21.40 -11.29 5.98
CA SER A 207 21.55 -12.22 7.10
C SER A 207 22.90 -12.13 7.80
N SER A 208 23.88 -11.38 7.23
CA SER A 208 25.15 -11.16 7.89
C SER A 208 24.96 -10.32 9.15
N LYS A 209 25.80 -10.56 10.15
CA LYS A 209 25.77 -9.80 11.39
C LYS A 209 25.98 -8.31 11.11
N GLU A 210 26.91 -7.98 10.25
CA GLU A 210 27.31 -6.63 9.86
C GLU A 210 26.16 -5.87 9.16
N ASP A 211 25.37 -6.55 8.34
CA ASP A 211 24.22 -5.92 7.64
C ASP A 211 23.03 -5.74 8.58
N ILE A 212 22.81 -6.67 9.51
CA ILE A 212 21.78 -6.53 10.55
C ILE A 212 22.13 -5.39 11.52
N GLU A 213 23.39 -5.27 11.92
CA GLU A 213 23.89 -4.16 12.76
C GLU A 213 23.70 -2.82 12.03
N TYR A 214 24.11 -2.74 10.75
CA TYR A 214 23.92 -1.56 9.93
C TYR A 214 22.43 -1.17 9.84
N PHE A 215 21.55 -2.12 9.55
CA PHE A 215 20.10 -1.88 9.47
C PHE A 215 19.55 -1.35 10.80
N SER A 216 19.98 -1.94 11.92
CA SER A 216 19.54 -1.53 13.26
C SER A 216 19.97 -0.10 13.59
N GLU A 217 21.20 0.30 13.25
CA GLU A 217 21.72 1.65 13.44
C GLU A 217 21.00 2.68 12.53
N ALA A 218 20.77 2.32 11.26
CA ALA A 218 20.01 3.16 10.34
C ALA A 218 18.57 3.39 10.83
N LEU A 219 17.92 2.35 11.33
CA LEU A 219 16.56 2.41 11.87
C LEU A 219 16.49 3.33 13.11
N GLU A 220 17.46 3.22 14.02
CA GLU A 220 17.57 4.10 15.19
C GLU A 220 17.77 5.57 14.79
N ASN A 221 18.60 5.83 13.78
CA ASN A 221 18.82 7.19 13.26
C ASN A 221 17.52 7.79 12.70
N ILE A 222 16.76 6.99 11.93
CA ILE A 222 15.47 7.41 11.36
C ILE A 222 14.46 7.65 12.48
N ALA A 223 14.38 6.76 13.47
CA ALA A 223 13.48 6.92 14.61
C ALA A 223 13.74 8.24 15.36
N ARG A 224 15.02 8.57 15.61
CA ARG A 224 15.39 9.86 16.23
C ARG A 224 14.95 11.07 15.39
N LYS A 225 15.13 11.03 14.07
CA LYS A 225 14.69 12.12 13.17
C LYS A 225 13.17 12.27 13.12
N ASN A 226 12.44 11.15 13.21
CA ASN A 226 10.98 11.10 13.15
C ASN A 226 10.31 11.19 14.54
N THR A 227 11.06 11.55 15.58
CA THR A 227 10.53 11.78 16.93
C THR A 227 9.80 13.12 16.98
N SER A 228 8.52 13.08 17.32
CA SER A 228 7.68 14.27 17.49
C SER A 228 8.01 15.03 18.79
N LYS A 229 7.53 16.27 18.92
CA LYS A 229 7.75 17.09 20.12
C LYS A 229 7.23 16.47 21.42
N ASP A 230 6.22 15.60 21.33
CA ASP A 230 5.65 14.88 22.46
C ASP A 230 6.39 13.56 22.77
N GLY A 231 7.51 13.29 22.11
CA GLY A 231 8.32 12.08 22.27
C GLY A 231 7.81 10.86 21.51
N SER A 232 6.65 10.93 20.82
CA SER A 232 6.17 9.82 19.99
C SER A 232 6.96 9.70 18.71
N VAL A 233 7.17 8.46 18.24
CA VAL A 233 7.86 8.18 16.99
C VAL A 233 6.85 7.69 15.97
N PHE A 234 6.81 8.31 14.79
CA PHE A 234 6.07 7.80 13.62
C PHE A 234 7.06 7.21 12.64
N LEU A 235 7.33 5.91 12.77
CA LEU A 235 8.41 5.24 12.05
C LEU A 235 7.96 4.75 10.68
N PHE A 236 6.79 4.09 10.62
CA PHE A 236 6.26 3.52 9.39
C PHE A 236 4.80 3.91 9.14
N ALA A 237 4.52 4.29 7.91
CA ALA A 237 3.17 4.53 7.41
C ALA A 237 2.73 3.38 6.50
N VAL A 238 1.49 2.90 6.63
CA VAL A 238 0.99 1.84 5.73
C VAL A 238 0.74 2.44 4.36
N GLY A 239 1.63 2.18 3.41
CA GLY A 239 1.52 2.71 2.04
C GLY A 239 0.50 1.95 1.20
N ASP A 240 0.50 0.62 1.28
CA ASP A 240 -0.49 -0.25 0.63
C ASP A 240 -0.85 -1.42 1.56
N GLY A 241 -2.06 -1.98 1.42
CA GLY A 241 -2.53 -3.05 2.26
C GLY A 241 -3.05 -2.60 3.64
N ASN A 242 -3.62 -1.37 3.79
CA ASN A 242 -4.20 -0.89 5.05
C ASN A 242 -5.19 -1.89 5.66
N HIS A 243 -6.13 -2.43 4.87
CA HIS A 243 -7.07 -3.43 5.37
C HIS A 243 -6.41 -4.77 5.70
N SER A 244 -5.34 -5.15 5.01
CA SER A 244 -4.60 -6.39 5.26
C SER A 244 -3.84 -6.34 6.58
N LEU A 245 -3.14 -5.23 6.87
CA LEU A 245 -2.45 -5.07 8.15
C LEU A 245 -3.45 -4.95 9.32
N ALA A 246 -4.55 -4.21 9.14
CA ALA A 246 -5.63 -4.14 10.12
C ALA A 246 -6.28 -5.51 10.37
N THR A 247 -6.44 -6.34 9.33
CA THR A 247 -6.91 -7.72 9.46
C THR A 247 -5.93 -8.58 10.25
N ALA A 248 -4.62 -8.45 9.98
CA ALA A 248 -3.59 -9.17 10.73
C ALA A 248 -3.63 -8.80 12.22
N LYS A 249 -3.76 -7.51 12.55
CA LYS A 249 -3.92 -7.01 13.92
C LYS A 249 -5.17 -7.58 14.58
N ALA A 250 -6.32 -7.54 13.89
CA ALA A 250 -7.57 -8.07 14.44
C ALA A 250 -7.50 -9.59 14.72
N VAL A 251 -6.85 -10.36 13.85
CA VAL A 251 -6.62 -11.81 14.07
C VAL A 251 -5.66 -12.03 15.24
N TRP A 252 -4.60 -11.24 15.38
CA TRP A 252 -3.71 -11.31 16.54
C TRP A 252 -4.45 -10.99 17.85
N ASP A 253 -5.25 -9.92 17.91
CA ASP A 253 -6.01 -9.54 19.09
C ASP A 253 -7.03 -10.61 19.50
N GLU A 254 -7.70 -11.23 18.51
CA GLU A 254 -8.58 -12.39 18.73
C GLU A 254 -7.80 -13.59 19.27
N TYR A 255 -6.63 -13.92 18.67
CA TYR A 255 -5.78 -15.04 19.09
C TYR A 255 -5.25 -14.82 20.51
N LYS A 256 -4.77 -13.62 20.82
CA LYS A 256 -4.29 -13.25 22.15
C LYS A 256 -5.39 -13.37 23.21
N THR A 257 -6.62 -12.99 22.88
CA THR A 257 -7.78 -13.12 23.78
C THR A 257 -8.11 -14.59 24.07
N LYS A 258 -8.00 -15.47 23.07
CA LYS A 258 -8.24 -16.93 23.22
C LYS A 258 -7.10 -17.67 23.90
N ASN A 259 -5.89 -17.09 23.90
CA ASN A 259 -4.67 -17.68 24.47
C ASN A 259 -4.04 -16.72 25.49
N PRO A 260 -4.63 -16.54 26.67
CA PRO A 260 -4.10 -15.62 27.69
C PRO A 260 -2.65 -15.96 28.07
N GLY A 261 -1.78 -14.95 28.09
CA GLY A 261 -0.38 -15.10 28.45
C GLY A 261 0.57 -15.40 27.27
N VAL A 262 0.05 -15.59 26.04
CA VAL A 262 0.91 -15.71 24.86
C VAL A 262 1.63 -14.39 24.60
N LYS A 263 2.98 -14.42 24.60
CA LYS A 263 3.82 -13.25 24.34
C LYS A 263 4.53 -13.34 22.99
N ASP A 264 4.94 -14.53 22.58
CA ASP A 264 5.63 -14.79 21.33
C ASP A 264 4.86 -15.83 20.53
N SER A 265 4.43 -15.44 19.33
CA SER A 265 3.72 -16.29 18.38
C SER A 265 3.95 -15.74 16.99
N PRO A 266 4.08 -16.56 15.94
CA PRO A 266 4.12 -16.07 14.57
C PRO A 266 2.92 -15.17 14.21
N VAL A 267 1.76 -15.39 14.82
CA VAL A 267 0.53 -14.61 14.60
C VAL A 267 0.65 -13.16 15.08
N ARG A 268 1.53 -12.87 16.05
CA ARG A 268 1.83 -11.51 16.54
C ARG A 268 2.48 -10.62 15.49
N TYR A 269 3.08 -11.22 14.47
CA TYR A 269 3.83 -10.49 13.46
C TYR A 269 3.13 -10.55 12.12
N ALA A 270 3.40 -9.55 11.26
CA ALA A 270 2.99 -9.54 9.87
C ALA A 270 4.21 -9.39 8.96
N LEU A 271 4.29 -10.19 7.90
CA LEU A 271 5.30 -10.04 6.86
C LEU A 271 4.93 -8.86 5.97
N VAL A 272 5.90 -7.95 5.75
CA VAL A 272 5.71 -6.70 5.00
C VAL A 272 6.93 -6.38 4.15
N GLU A 273 6.76 -5.46 3.20
CA GLU A 273 7.85 -4.79 2.48
C GLU A 273 7.98 -3.36 2.98
N ILE A 274 9.16 -2.96 3.48
CA ILE A 274 9.48 -1.56 3.77
C ILE A 274 10.04 -0.91 2.50
N VAL A 275 9.51 0.25 2.15
CA VAL A 275 9.95 1.06 0.99
C VAL A 275 10.18 2.49 1.47
N ASN A 276 11.23 3.12 0.99
CA ASN A 276 11.46 4.54 1.26
C ASN A 276 10.43 5.39 0.49
N ILE A 277 9.76 6.33 1.19
CA ILE A 277 8.81 7.23 0.52
C ILE A 277 9.47 8.03 -0.62
N TYR A 278 10.78 8.30 -0.49
CA TYR A 278 11.57 9.03 -1.50
C TYR A 278 12.14 8.16 -2.62
N ASP A 279 11.89 6.84 -2.60
CA ASP A 279 12.33 5.95 -3.68
C ASP A 279 11.86 6.49 -5.05
N LYS A 280 12.77 6.49 -6.04
CA LYS A 280 12.53 7.07 -7.37
C LYS A 280 11.56 6.22 -8.20
N GLY A 281 11.48 4.92 -7.92
CA GLY A 281 10.55 4.00 -8.56
C GLY A 281 9.14 4.03 -7.94
N LEU A 282 8.95 4.76 -6.83
CA LEU A 282 7.68 4.90 -6.15
C LEU A 282 6.99 6.20 -6.60
N THR A 283 5.91 6.07 -7.37
CA THR A 283 5.08 7.20 -7.77
C THR A 283 3.87 7.34 -6.85
N PHE A 284 3.51 8.58 -6.53
CA PHE A 284 2.28 8.93 -5.83
C PHE A 284 1.37 9.65 -6.80
N GLU A 285 0.35 8.93 -7.27
CA GLU A 285 -0.63 9.48 -8.19
C GLU A 285 -1.85 9.99 -7.43
N PRO A 286 -2.28 11.25 -7.63
CA PRO A 286 -3.51 11.73 -7.05
C PRO A 286 -4.69 10.94 -7.63
N ILE A 287 -5.60 10.51 -6.77
CA ILE A 287 -6.87 9.99 -7.24
C ILE A 287 -7.78 11.20 -7.41
N HIS A 288 -8.25 11.42 -8.63
CA HIS A 288 -9.14 12.52 -8.99
C HIS A 288 -10.61 12.20 -8.65
N ARG A 289 -11.53 13.15 -8.89
CA ARG A 289 -12.95 12.96 -8.65
C ARG A 289 -13.75 13.31 -9.90
N VAL A 290 -14.87 12.65 -10.05
CA VAL A 290 -15.92 13.08 -10.98
C VAL A 290 -17.22 13.15 -10.21
N LEU A 291 -17.92 14.27 -10.34
CA LEU A 291 -19.27 14.44 -9.81
C LEU A 291 -20.28 14.26 -10.93
N PHE A 292 -21.36 13.57 -10.62
CA PHE A 292 -22.52 13.42 -11.49
C PHE A 292 -23.73 14.09 -10.85
N ASN A 293 -24.62 14.60 -11.67
CA ASN A 293 -25.79 15.37 -11.24
C ASN A 293 -25.41 16.59 -10.40
N ALA A 294 -24.37 17.32 -10.82
CA ALA A 294 -23.84 18.49 -10.15
C ALA A 294 -23.89 19.74 -11.03
N GLU A 295 -24.20 20.89 -10.43
CA GLU A 295 -24.19 22.18 -11.11
C GLU A 295 -22.83 22.87 -10.94
N SER A 296 -22.16 23.15 -12.07
CA SER A 296 -20.80 23.68 -12.09
C SER A 296 -20.67 25.05 -11.39
N GLN A 297 -21.60 25.97 -11.62
CA GLN A 297 -21.56 27.32 -11.02
C GLN A 297 -21.76 27.27 -9.50
N LYS A 298 -22.63 26.39 -9.01
CA LYS A 298 -22.77 26.17 -7.55
C LYS A 298 -21.50 25.62 -6.93
N LEU A 299 -20.86 24.65 -7.59
CA LEU A 299 -19.62 24.05 -7.09
C LEU A 299 -18.46 25.06 -7.09
N ILE A 300 -18.30 25.85 -8.16
CA ILE A 300 -17.28 26.91 -8.25
C ILE A 300 -17.48 27.91 -7.11
N SER A 301 -18.69 28.44 -6.95
CA SER A 301 -19.00 29.42 -5.90
C SER A 301 -18.75 28.83 -4.51
N TYR A 302 -19.12 27.57 -4.28
CA TYR A 302 -18.92 26.88 -3.02
C TYR A 302 -17.44 26.73 -2.68
N PHE A 303 -16.62 26.24 -3.63
CA PHE A 303 -15.19 26.09 -3.40
C PHE A 303 -14.47 27.43 -3.27
N THR A 304 -14.84 28.44 -4.06
CA THR A 304 -14.30 29.80 -3.95
C THR A 304 -14.52 30.34 -2.52
N GLN A 305 -15.71 30.15 -1.94
CA GLN A 305 -16.01 30.57 -0.58
C GLN A 305 -15.25 29.73 0.46
N LYS A 306 -15.30 28.41 0.37
CA LYS A 306 -14.73 27.53 1.41
C LYS A 306 -13.21 27.55 1.48
N PHE A 307 -12.53 27.72 0.35
CA PHE A 307 -11.06 27.77 0.27
C PHE A 307 -10.51 29.18 0.14
N SER A 308 -11.34 30.23 0.16
CA SER A 308 -10.93 31.60 -0.22
C SER A 308 -10.18 31.62 -1.55
N ALA A 309 -10.64 30.78 -2.49
CA ALA A 309 -9.97 30.56 -3.76
C ALA A 309 -10.35 31.63 -4.78
N SER A 310 -9.46 31.89 -5.75
CA SER A 310 -9.78 32.59 -6.98
C SER A 310 -10.01 31.58 -8.11
N ALA A 311 -11.04 31.82 -8.91
CA ALA A 311 -11.37 31.00 -10.07
C ALA A 311 -10.87 31.67 -11.36
N GLU A 312 -10.12 30.93 -12.18
CA GLU A 312 -9.59 31.36 -13.47
C GLU A 312 -10.05 30.39 -14.56
N PHE A 313 -10.71 30.92 -15.62
CA PHE A 313 -11.06 30.12 -16.79
C PHE A 313 -9.86 30.03 -17.72
N LEU A 314 -9.54 28.80 -18.14
CA LEU A 314 -8.43 28.51 -19.03
C LEU A 314 -8.93 28.02 -20.39
N ASP A 315 -8.08 28.22 -21.41
CA ASP A 315 -8.45 27.96 -22.81
C ASP A 315 -8.40 26.48 -23.19
N SER A 316 -7.61 25.66 -22.47
CA SER A 316 -7.44 24.25 -22.80
C SER A 316 -7.25 23.34 -21.59
N LYS A 317 -7.47 22.03 -21.81
CA LYS A 317 -7.21 20.99 -20.81
C LYS A 317 -5.73 20.88 -20.45
N GLU A 318 -4.84 21.10 -21.42
CA GLU A 318 -3.38 21.03 -21.23
C GLU A 318 -2.89 22.14 -20.29
N GLN A 319 -3.46 23.35 -20.42
CA GLN A 319 -3.18 24.45 -19.49
C GLN A 319 -3.65 24.12 -18.08
N LEU A 320 -4.86 23.56 -17.94
CA LEU A 320 -5.40 23.16 -16.64
C LEU A 320 -4.55 22.07 -16.00
N GLU A 321 -4.25 21.01 -16.74
CA GLU A 321 -3.41 19.91 -16.28
C GLU A 321 -2.04 20.38 -15.80
N LYS A 322 -1.36 21.21 -16.61
CA LYS A 322 -0.07 21.80 -16.26
C LYS A 322 -0.16 22.64 -14.99
N SER A 323 -1.14 23.55 -14.91
CA SER A 323 -1.28 24.45 -13.76
C SER A 323 -1.60 23.72 -12.45
N VAL A 324 -2.32 22.60 -12.52
CA VAL A 324 -2.58 21.73 -11.36
C VAL A 324 -1.34 20.94 -10.98
N LYS A 325 -0.63 20.34 -11.95
CA LYS A 325 0.60 19.55 -11.69
C LYS A 325 1.76 20.37 -11.12
N GLU A 326 1.87 21.65 -11.48
CA GLU A 326 2.92 22.55 -11.00
C GLU A 326 2.60 23.17 -9.63
N SER A 327 1.44 22.87 -9.04
CA SER A 327 0.99 23.43 -7.77
C SER A 327 0.84 22.36 -6.70
N LYS A 328 0.98 22.77 -5.44
CA LYS A 328 0.72 21.92 -4.26
C LYS A 328 -0.74 21.97 -3.77
N SER A 329 -1.49 22.99 -4.17
CA SER A 329 -2.83 23.25 -3.62
C SER A 329 -3.85 23.72 -4.63
N ASN A 330 -3.45 24.13 -5.85
CA ASN A 330 -4.40 24.48 -6.88
C ASN A 330 -5.04 23.22 -7.45
N PHE A 331 -6.32 23.29 -7.77
CA PHE A 331 -7.05 22.17 -8.36
C PHE A 331 -7.92 22.62 -9.52
N GLY A 332 -8.28 21.69 -10.39
CA GLY A 332 -8.96 21.97 -11.64
C GLY A 332 -10.37 21.44 -11.71
N LEU A 333 -11.25 22.15 -12.39
CA LEU A 333 -12.57 21.66 -12.77
C LEU A 333 -12.71 21.60 -14.30
N SER A 334 -13.34 20.54 -14.78
CA SER A 334 -13.70 20.38 -16.20
C SER A 334 -15.15 19.95 -16.31
N PHE A 335 -15.96 20.72 -17.09
CA PHE A 335 -17.39 20.47 -17.25
C PHE A 335 -17.87 21.03 -18.58
N VAL A 336 -19.09 20.69 -19.00
CA VAL A 336 -19.72 21.26 -20.20
C VAL A 336 -20.68 22.37 -19.80
N GLN A 337 -20.55 23.51 -20.48
CA GLN A 337 -21.48 24.65 -20.41
C GLN A 337 -21.78 25.15 -21.83
N ASP A 338 -23.06 25.28 -22.16
CA ASP A 338 -23.53 25.70 -23.48
C ASP A 338 -22.95 24.87 -24.65
N GLY A 339 -22.83 23.53 -24.42
CA GLY A 339 -22.27 22.59 -25.37
C GLY A 339 -20.75 22.65 -25.55
N VAL A 340 -20.04 23.48 -24.76
CA VAL A 340 -18.60 23.64 -24.83
C VAL A 340 -17.97 23.19 -23.53
N GLN A 341 -16.92 22.36 -23.63
CA GLN A 341 -16.13 21.96 -22.44
C GLN A 341 -15.35 23.16 -21.91
N LYS A 342 -15.50 23.43 -20.62
CA LYS A 342 -14.84 24.52 -19.88
C LYS A 342 -13.80 23.94 -18.92
N PHE A 343 -12.77 24.74 -18.68
CA PHE A 343 -11.66 24.42 -17.78
C PHE A 343 -11.48 25.57 -16.79
N VAL A 344 -11.53 25.27 -15.50
CA VAL A 344 -11.42 26.27 -14.44
C VAL A 344 -10.35 25.84 -13.45
N LEU A 345 -9.37 26.71 -13.26
CA LEU A 345 -8.36 26.58 -12.21
C LEU A 345 -8.85 27.30 -10.95
N LEU A 346 -8.89 26.58 -9.84
CA LEU A 346 -9.13 27.16 -8.52
C LEU A 346 -7.79 27.27 -7.78
N LYS A 347 -7.35 28.52 -7.57
CA LYS A 347 -6.09 28.84 -6.90
C LYS A 347 -6.32 28.98 -5.41
N THR A 348 -5.60 28.19 -4.61
CA THR A 348 -5.71 28.15 -3.13
C THR A 348 -4.36 28.19 -2.47
N GLU A 349 -4.33 28.50 -1.17
CA GLU A 349 -3.12 28.48 -0.33
C GLU A 349 -3.25 27.42 0.80
N VAL A 350 -3.90 26.29 0.50
CA VAL A 350 -4.06 25.20 1.47
C VAL A 350 -2.69 24.57 1.77
N SER A 351 -2.34 24.48 3.05
CA SER A 351 -1.08 23.86 3.51
C SER A 351 -1.23 22.35 3.77
N GLY A 352 -0.11 21.63 3.66
CA GLY A 352 -0.05 20.17 3.83
C GLY A 352 -0.63 19.41 2.63
N LEU A 353 -1.00 18.15 2.81
CA LEU A 353 -1.61 17.36 1.74
C LEU A 353 -2.99 17.91 1.39
N PHE A 354 -3.14 18.43 0.18
CA PHE A 354 -4.36 19.12 -0.27
C PHE A 354 -5.62 18.28 -0.06
N VAL A 355 -5.58 16.99 -0.39
CA VAL A 355 -6.73 16.09 -0.28
C VAL A 355 -7.28 15.98 1.13
N SER A 356 -6.45 16.15 2.17
CA SER A 356 -6.89 16.10 3.57
C SER A 356 -7.81 17.26 3.95
N SER A 357 -7.64 18.40 3.32
CA SER A 357 -8.52 19.58 3.49
C SER A 357 -9.65 19.62 2.48
N PHE A 358 -9.40 19.09 1.28
CA PHE A 358 -10.35 19.11 0.16
C PHE A 358 -11.53 18.15 0.36
N GLN A 359 -11.26 16.88 0.73
CA GLN A 359 -12.32 15.86 0.78
C GLN A 359 -13.43 16.18 1.80
N PRO A 360 -13.13 16.64 3.04
CA PRO A 360 -14.18 17.02 3.98
C PRO A 360 -15.10 18.14 3.45
N VAL A 361 -14.55 19.12 2.73
CA VAL A 361 -15.33 20.21 2.11
C VAL A 361 -16.19 19.68 0.97
N LEU A 362 -15.64 18.78 0.13
CA LEU A 362 -16.41 18.12 -0.90
C LEU A 362 -17.54 17.25 -0.34
N ASP A 363 -17.29 16.49 0.74
CA ASP A 363 -18.29 15.65 1.40
C ASP A 363 -19.47 16.50 1.97
N GLU A 364 -19.19 17.70 2.45
CA GLU A 364 -20.22 18.65 2.88
C GLU A 364 -21.09 19.11 1.69
N PHE A 365 -20.47 19.43 0.55
CA PHE A 365 -21.18 19.77 -0.67
C PHE A 365 -22.07 18.62 -1.15
N LEU A 366 -21.54 17.40 -1.18
CA LEU A 366 -22.29 16.22 -1.63
C LEU A 366 -23.54 15.97 -0.78
N LYS A 367 -23.45 16.13 0.54
CA LYS A 367 -24.60 15.99 1.45
C LYS A 367 -25.72 17.00 1.16
N SER A 368 -25.36 18.19 0.72
CA SER A 368 -26.32 19.27 0.44
C SER A 368 -26.87 19.28 -0.98
N SER A 369 -26.09 18.83 -1.95
CA SER A 369 -26.43 18.91 -3.38
C SER A 369 -27.14 17.65 -3.90
N GLY A 370 -26.97 16.49 -3.26
CA GLY A 370 -27.41 15.19 -3.77
C GLY A 370 -26.61 14.67 -4.96
N ALA A 371 -25.49 15.34 -5.30
CA ALA A 371 -24.57 14.87 -6.35
C ALA A 371 -23.94 13.54 -5.98
N GLN A 372 -23.64 12.73 -6.99
CA GLN A 372 -22.91 11.46 -6.84
C GLN A 372 -21.44 11.68 -7.14
N ILE A 373 -20.55 10.92 -6.48
CA ILE A 373 -19.11 11.00 -6.67
C ILE A 373 -18.55 9.67 -7.14
N ASP A 374 -17.59 9.73 -8.08
CA ASP A 374 -16.69 8.63 -8.39
C ASP A 374 -15.23 9.07 -8.27
N TYR A 375 -14.34 8.10 -8.05
CA TYR A 375 -12.91 8.28 -7.80
C TYR A 375 -12.14 7.73 -9.00
N ILE A 376 -11.43 8.61 -9.70
CA ILE A 376 -10.88 8.35 -11.02
C ILE A 376 -9.35 8.39 -10.99
N HIS A 377 -8.73 7.36 -11.55
CA HIS A 377 -7.32 7.31 -11.82
C HIS A 377 -7.01 7.87 -13.21
N GLY A 378 -6.05 8.78 -13.30
CA GLY A 378 -5.61 9.41 -14.54
C GLY A 378 -6.49 10.55 -15.05
N GLU A 379 -5.84 11.60 -15.54
CA GLU A 379 -6.47 12.87 -15.95
C GLU A 379 -7.35 12.72 -17.20
N ASN A 380 -6.93 11.89 -18.16
CA ASN A 380 -7.66 11.72 -19.42
C ASN A 380 -9.09 11.22 -19.16
N GLU A 381 -9.26 10.32 -18.22
CA GLU A 381 -10.58 9.77 -17.87
C GLU A 381 -11.43 10.82 -17.14
N VAL A 382 -10.81 11.66 -16.30
CA VAL A 382 -11.49 12.79 -15.64
C VAL A 382 -12.03 13.77 -16.68
N PHE A 383 -11.24 14.14 -17.68
CA PHE A 383 -11.68 15.03 -18.76
C PHE A 383 -12.79 14.39 -19.60
N ARG A 384 -12.67 13.10 -19.93
CA ARG A 384 -13.68 12.36 -20.70
C ARG A 384 -15.02 12.29 -19.96
N LEU A 385 -14.99 12.04 -18.66
CA LEU A 385 -16.20 11.97 -17.85
C LEU A 385 -16.78 13.36 -17.56
N GLY A 386 -15.94 14.36 -17.29
CA GLY A 386 -16.34 15.74 -17.10
C GLY A 386 -16.92 16.40 -18.35
N ALA A 387 -16.69 15.82 -19.54
CA ALA A 387 -17.33 16.24 -20.80
C ALA A 387 -18.77 15.74 -20.98
N LYS A 388 -19.31 14.95 -20.04
CA LYS A 388 -20.70 14.52 -20.05
C LYS A 388 -21.61 15.59 -19.43
N GLU A 389 -22.86 15.67 -19.88
CA GLU A 389 -23.85 16.56 -19.28
C GLU A 389 -24.01 16.32 -17.78
N ASN A 390 -24.20 17.40 -17.04
CA ASN A 390 -24.37 17.37 -15.57
C ASN A 390 -23.23 16.63 -14.80
N SER A 391 -22.06 16.58 -15.42
CA SER A 391 -20.86 15.98 -14.81
C SER A 391 -19.76 17.03 -14.66
N ILE A 392 -18.96 16.89 -13.60
CA ILE A 392 -17.83 17.77 -13.32
C ILE A 392 -16.63 16.91 -12.97
N GLY A 393 -15.59 16.94 -13.81
CA GLY A 393 -14.30 16.39 -13.51
C GLY A 393 -13.53 17.31 -12.56
N ILE A 394 -12.87 16.75 -11.54
CA ILE A 394 -12.07 17.49 -10.56
C ILE A 394 -10.66 16.92 -10.56
N LEU A 395 -9.69 17.69 -11.04
CA LEU A 395 -8.28 17.36 -11.00
C LEU A 395 -7.66 17.83 -9.68
N LEU A 396 -7.00 16.94 -8.97
CA LEU A 396 -6.28 17.27 -7.74
C LEU A 396 -4.78 17.41 -8.00
N PRO A 397 -4.07 18.26 -7.21
CA PRO A 397 -2.63 18.43 -7.33
C PRO A 397 -1.89 17.15 -6.89
N PRO A 398 -0.60 17.02 -7.24
CA PRO A 398 0.25 15.92 -6.82
C PRO A 398 0.30 15.73 -5.31
N VAL A 399 0.53 14.50 -4.88
CA VAL A 399 0.70 14.18 -3.46
C VAL A 399 2.15 14.43 -3.05
N GLU A 400 2.35 15.40 -2.17
CA GLU A 400 3.67 15.82 -1.69
C GLU A 400 4.25 14.82 -0.69
N LYS A 401 5.37 14.17 -1.03
CA LYS A 401 6.04 13.19 -0.17
C LYS A 401 6.56 13.81 1.13
N ASP A 402 7.10 15.03 1.07
CA ASP A 402 7.69 15.74 2.22
C ASP A 402 6.68 16.05 3.34
N SER A 403 5.45 16.34 2.97
CA SER A 403 4.38 16.67 3.93
C SER A 403 3.58 15.45 4.39
N PHE A 404 3.83 14.26 3.83
CA PHE A 404 3.00 13.07 4.02
C PHE A 404 2.95 12.61 5.49
N PHE A 405 4.10 12.33 6.10
CA PHE A 405 4.19 11.88 7.48
C PHE A 405 3.66 12.93 8.46
N ASN A 406 4.04 14.20 8.25
CA ASN A 406 3.58 15.30 9.10
C ASN A 406 2.05 15.47 9.04
N THR A 407 1.48 15.41 7.85
CA THR A 407 0.01 15.53 7.69
C THR A 407 -0.72 14.41 8.43
N ILE A 408 -0.27 13.16 8.30
CA ILE A 408 -0.91 12.03 9.02
C ILE A 408 -0.71 12.16 10.54
N ASN A 409 0.45 12.61 10.99
CA ASN A 409 0.72 12.81 12.41
C ASN A 409 -0.16 13.89 13.04
N GLU A 410 -0.41 14.98 12.32
CA GLU A 410 -1.19 16.13 12.81
C GLU A 410 -2.68 15.99 12.59
N LYS A 411 -3.11 15.49 11.42
CA LYS A 411 -4.51 15.44 10.99
C LYS A 411 -5.14 14.04 11.08
N GLY A 412 -4.34 13.01 11.39
CA GLY A 412 -4.78 11.61 11.36
C GLY A 412 -4.75 11.01 9.96
N PRO A 413 -5.31 9.80 9.77
CA PRO A 413 -5.37 9.12 8.48
C PRO A 413 -6.04 9.99 7.40
N LEU A 414 -5.51 9.91 6.19
CA LEU A 414 -6.05 10.61 5.03
C LEU A 414 -7.45 10.10 4.68
N PRO A 415 -8.28 10.92 4.03
CA PRO A 415 -9.50 10.46 3.42
C PRO A 415 -9.24 9.28 2.47
N ARG A 416 -10.22 8.41 2.33
CA ARG A 416 -10.12 7.27 1.40
C ARG A 416 -9.92 7.74 -0.03
N LYS A 417 -9.19 6.93 -0.80
CA LYS A 417 -8.89 7.26 -2.19
C LYS A 417 -8.17 8.60 -2.35
N SER A 418 -7.22 8.87 -1.46
CA SER A 418 -6.41 10.08 -1.51
C SER A 418 -5.33 10.00 -2.58
N PHE A 419 -4.69 8.84 -2.70
CA PHE A 419 -3.61 8.59 -3.64
C PHE A 419 -3.53 7.10 -4.01
N SER A 420 -2.81 6.81 -5.08
CA SER A 420 -2.36 5.47 -5.43
C SER A 420 -0.84 5.44 -5.50
N MET A 421 -0.24 4.35 -5.05
CA MET A 421 1.20 4.10 -5.23
C MET A 421 1.37 3.26 -6.51
N GLY A 422 1.51 3.94 -7.64
CA GLY A 422 1.61 3.33 -8.97
C GLY A 422 0.32 2.67 -9.44
N GLU A 423 0.40 2.03 -10.60
CA GLU A 423 -0.68 1.30 -11.25
C GLU A 423 -0.89 -0.10 -10.63
N ALA A 424 -1.96 -0.79 -11.01
CA ALA A 424 -2.30 -2.10 -10.47
C ALA A 424 -1.20 -3.16 -10.71
N ASP A 425 -0.54 -3.12 -11.87
CA ASP A 425 0.56 -4.02 -12.23
C ASP A 425 1.90 -3.64 -11.55
N GLU A 426 2.00 -2.46 -10.94
CA GLU A 426 3.15 -2.03 -10.12
C GLU A 426 3.02 -2.44 -8.65
N LYS A 427 1.87 -2.92 -8.22
CA LYS A 427 1.64 -3.37 -6.85
C LYS A 427 2.52 -4.57 -6.50
N ARG A 428 2.62 -4.85 -5.20
CA ARG A 428 3.42 -5.98 -4.75
C ARG A 428 2.90 -7.29 -5.31
N PHE A 429 3.84 -8.15 -5.73
CA PHE A 429 3.59 -9.55 -6.05
C PHE A 429 3.91 -10.42 -4.84
N TYR A 430 3.10 -11.42 -4.58
CA TYR A 430 3.38 -12.42 -3.56
C TYR A 430 4.58 -13.27 -3.99
N LEU A 431 5.55 -13.45 -3.12
CA LEU A 431 6.73 -14.25 -3.42
C LEU A 431 7.21 -15.00 -2.17
N GLU A 432 7.68 -14.28 -1.17
CA GLU A 432 8.16 -14.82 0.10
C GLU A 432 6.99 -15.33 0.93
N CYS A 433 7.22 -16.43 1.64
CA CYS A 433 6.26 -16.98 2.59
C CYS A 433 6.91 -17.14 3.97
N ARG A 434 6.10 -17.24 5.00
CA ARG A 434 6.51 -17.75 6.33
C ARG A 434 5.39 -18.56 6.97
N LYS A 435 5.73 -19.39 7.96
CA LYS A 435 4.73 -20.07 8.78
C LYS A 435 3.96 -19.07 9.63
N LEU A 436 2.65 -19.27 9.76
CA LEU A 436 1.77 -18.42 10.54
C LEU A 436 1.11 -19.19 11.68
N PHE A 437 0.27 -20.16 11.35
CA PHE A 437 -0.32 -21.08 12.34
C PHE A 437 0.28 -22.47 12.22
N PRO A 438 0.28 -23.27 13.32
CA PRO A 438 0.67 -24.68 13.25
C PRO A 438 -0.17 -25.43 12.20
N VAL A 439 0.46 -26.41 11.55
CA VAL A 439 -0.24 -27.38 10.71
C VAL A 439 -0.79 -28.47 11.64
N GLU A 440 -2.09 -28.47 11.83
CA GLU A 440 -2.79 -29.55 12.52
C GLU A 440 -2.99 -30.77 11.60
#